data_7f481f9713675893a33925e83ebaa5ac
#
_entry.id   7f481f9713675893a33925e83ebaa5ac
#
_cell.length_a   1.000
_cell.length_b   1.000
_cell.length_c   1.000
_cell.angle_alpha   90.00
_cell.angle_beta   90.00
_cell.angle_gamma   90.00
#
_symmetry.space_group_name_H-M   'P 1'
#
loop_
_entity.id
_entity.type
_entity.pdbx_description
1 polymer ?
#
loop_
_entity_poly.entity_id
_entity_poly.type
_entity_poly.pdbx_seq_one_letter_code
_entity_poly.pdbx_strand_id
1 'polypeptide(L)'
;MTSGVSTGAAISPDSGEHWSAEGAWEVTPGIHRIPLPLPMDGLKAINVYVIQDPAGGDGLTLIDGGWAIPIARELLDKCLRSIGSGFGDIKRFLVTHIHRDHYTLATVLGHEYGADVALGLPEKPGLELLHAAGRGELTGGNPFSAVLRSAGASEVAAAWDLGRRTEDLPDPVDWAFPDIWLEGDMTFDIGTRSIDAVHTPGHTPGHYVFADRADGLLFAGDHVLPTITPSIGFTIPPEPDPLGHFMASLVRVRSLPDLRILPAHGPVADSSHARVDELLEHHEQRLVQCLASLRSRGASTSVTVAGDLGWTRHERSYDELDLFNQGMAAMETKAHLDLLVVRGQATEADSADGVVYTAAPVSA
;
A
#
# COMPACT_ATOMS: atom_id res chain seq x y z
N MET A 1 18.30 -15.20 23.44
CA MET A 1 17.20 -14.67 24.29
C MET A 1 16.14 -14.16 23.33
N THR A 2 15.04 -14.89 23.21
CA THR A 2 13.90 -14.50 22.37
C THR A 2 13.25 -13.30 23.04
N SER A 3 13.53 -12.09 22.55
CA SER A 3 12.80 -10.88 22.94
C SER A 3 11.38 -11.03 22.44
N GLY A 4 10.44 -11.31 23.36
CA GLY A 4 9.03 -11.39 23.07
C GLY A 4 8.57 -10.10 22.41
N VAL A 5 7.99 -10.24 21.22
CA VAL A 5 7.17 -9.19 20.60
C VAL A 5 6.12 -8.84 21.63
N SER A 6 6.02 -7.56 22.01
CA SER A 6 4.95 -7.10 22.89
C SER A 6 3.62 -7.47 22.23
N THR A 7 2.96 -8.50 22.76
CA THR A 7 1.66 -8.97 22.24
C THR A 7 0.61 -7.87 22.24
N GLY A 8 0.78 -6.84 23.08
CA GLY A 8 -0.11 -5.68 23.15
C GLY A 8 -0.16 -4.81 21.89
N ALA A 9 0.94 -4.70 21.14
CA ALA A 9 0.97 -3.89 19.91
C ALA A 9 0.25 -4.55 18.70
N ALA A 10 -0.08 -5.82 18.82
CA ALA A 10 -0.78 -6.57 17.76
C ALA A 10 -2.28 -6.79 18.09
N ILE A 11 -2.75 -6.40 19.26
CA ILE A 11 -4.15 -6.47 19.66
C ILE A 11 -4.91 -5.28 19.08
N SER A 12 -6.04 -5.54 18.43
CA SER A 12 -6.89 -4.47 17.89
C SER A 12 -7.95 -4.07 18.92
N PRO A 13 -8.11 -2.77 19.20
CA PRO A 13 -9.05 -2.30 20.25
C PRO A 13 -10.50 -2.66 20.00
N ASP A 14 -10.91 -2.81 18.75
CA ASP A 14 -12.28 -3.17 18.34
C ASP A 14 -12.64 -4.62 18.66
N SER A 15 -11.66 -5.54 18.66
CA SER A 15 -11.89 -6.95 18.90
C SER A 15 -11.39 -7.44 20.26
N GLY A 16 -10.39 -6.77 20.83
CA GLY A 16 -9.63 -7.28 21.98
C GLY A 16 -8.75 -8.49 21.64
N GLU A 17 -8.68 -8.88 20.37
CA GLU A 17 -7.93 -10.02 19.83
C GLU A 17 -6.74 -9.55 18.99
N HIS A 18 -5.90 -10.50 18.55
CA HIS A 18 -4.87 -10.19 17.55
C HIS A 18 -5.53 -9.60 16.31
N TRP A 19 -4.99 -8.50 15.76
CA TRP A 19 -5.63 -7.75 14.69
C TRP A 19 -5.99 -8.58 13.45
N SER A 20 -5.25 -9.67 13.18
CA SER A 20 -5.53 -10.60 12.08
C SER A 20 -6.44 -11.78 12.48
N ALA A 21 -7.06 -11.76 13.66
CA ALA A 21 -8.01 -12.80 14.06
C ALA A 21 -9.25 -12.76 13.16
N GLU A 22 -9.67 -13.95 12.71
CA GLU A 22 -10.85 -14.10 11.84
C GLU A 22 -12.12 -13.62 12.55
N GLY A 23 -12.94 -12.84 11.86
CA GLY A 23 -14.22 -12.36 12.34
C GLY A 23 -14.69 -11.09 11.66
N ALA A 24 -15.94 -10.72 11.89
CA ALA A 24 -16.48 -9.42 11.57
C ALA A 24 -16.54 -8.60 12.86
N TRP A 25 -15.57 -7.72 13.06
CA TRP A 25 -15.39 -6.97 14.31
C TRP A 25 -16.00 -5.57 14.17
N GLU A 26 -17.00 -5.26 14.98
CA GLU A 26 -17.65 -3.95 14.94
C GLU A 26 -16.73 -2.86 15.49
N VAL A 27 -16.32 -1.93 14.63
CA VAL A 27 -15.46 -0.78 14.99
C VAL A 27 -16.30 0.33 15.60
N THR A 28 -17.47 0.59 15.02
CA THR A 28 -18.51 1.52 15.47
C THR A 28 -19.84 1.03 14.87
N PRO A 29 -21.00 1.44 15.37
CA PRO A 29 -22.27 0.95 14.86
C PRO A 29 -22.41 1.03 13.34
N GLY A 30 -22.58 -0.15 12.70
CA GLY A 30 -22.72 -0.30 11.26
C GLY A 30 -21.41 -0.30 10.46
N ILE A 31 -20.24 -0.27 11.12
CA ILE A 31 -18.94 -0.45 10.45
C ILE A 31 -18.20 -1.65 11.05
N HIS A 32 -17.90 -2.63 10.21
CA HIS A 32 -17.20 -3.85 10.61
C HIS A 32 -15.86 -3.98 9.90
N ARG A 33 -14.84 -4.38 10.64
CA ARG A 33 -13.52 -4.78 10.12
C ARG A 33 -13.49 -6.30 9.95
N ILE A 34 -13.07 -6.76 8.77
CA ILE A 34 -12.93 -8.18 8.45
C ILE A 34 -11.49 -8.42 7.99
N PRO A 35 -10.62 -9.01 8.83
CA PRO A 35 -9.26 -9.37 8.43
C PRO A 35 -9.30 -10.61 7.52
N LEU A 36 -8.91 -10.44 6.25
CA LEU A 36 -8.79 -11.53 5.28
C LEU A 36 -7.33 -12.01 5.21
N PRO A 37 -7.07 -13.33 5.18
CA PRO A 37 -5.72 -13.86 5.25
C PRO A 37 -4.91 -13.59 3.99
N LEU A 38 -3.62 -13.31 4.18
CA LEU A 38 -2.59 -13.23 3.14
C LEU A 38 -1.60 -14.38 3.38
N PRO A 39 -1.84 -15.57 2.81
CA PRO A 39 -0.97 -16.72 3.03
C PRO A 39 0.40 -16.48 2.43
N MET A 40 1.44 -16.85 3.17
CA MET A 40 2.86 -16.70 2.80
C MET A 40 3.32 -15.23 2.59
N ASP A 41 2.54 -14.26 3.07
CA ASP A 41 2.88 -12.85 3.06
C ASP A 41 3.27 -12.38 4.47
N GLY A 42 4.29 -11.53 4.57
CA GLY A 42 4.74 -10.93 5.84
C GLY A 42 3.67 -10.06 6.50
N LEU A 43 2.72 -9.54 5.72
CA LEU A 43 1.61 -8.71 6.20
C LEU A 43 0.53 -9.51 6.94
N LYS A 44 0.44 -10.83 6.74
CA LYS A 44 -0.47 -11.81 7.36
C LYS A 44 -1.94 -11.69 6.95
N ALA A 45 -2.50 -10.50 6.92
CA ALA A 45 -3.90 -10.25 6.56
C ALA A 45 -4.08 -8.84 6.02
N ILE A 46 -5.18 -8.63 5.30
CA ILE A 46 -5.72 -7.31 4.96
C ILE A 46 -7.04 -7.10 5.67
N ASN A 47 -7.26 -5.93 6.23
CA ASN A 47 -8.53 -5.51 6.79
C ASN A 47 -9.42 -4.93 5.68
N VAL A 48 -10.48 -5.64 5.34
CA VAL A 48 -11.59 -5.11 4.56
C VAL A 48 -12.62 -4.52 5.53
N TYR A 49 -13.16 -3.35 5.18
CA TYR A 49 -14.18 -2.72 6.03
C TYR A 49 -15.52 -2.74 5.34
N VAL A 50 -16.55 -3.16 6.08
CA VAL A 50 -17.94 -3.19 5.64
C VAL A 50 -18.69 -2.03 6.27
N ILE A 51 -19.26 -1.18 5.46
CA ILE A 51 -20.14 -0.07 5.87
C ILE A 51 -21.57 -0.48 5.55
N GLN A 52 -22.39 -0.64 6.58
CA GLN A 52 -23.83 -0.90 6.47
C GLN A 52 -24.60 0.42 6.45
N ASP A 53 -25.55 0.56 5.55
CA ASP A 53 -26.54 1.64 5.68
C ASP A 53 -27.45 1.39 6.88
N PRO A 54 -27.48 2.29 7.89
CA PRO A 54 -28.33 2.12 9.06
C PRO A 54 -29.83 2.05 8.72
N ALA A 55 -30.26 2.65 7.62
CA ALA A 55 -31.62 2.61 7.13
C ALA A 55 -31.95 1.35 6.31
N GLY A 56 -30.93 0.54 5.98
CA GLY A 56 -31.07 -0.71 5.22
C GLY A 56 -31.42 -0.53 3.74
N GLY A 57 -31.35 0.71 3.21
CA GLY A 57 -31.79 1.02 1.84
C GLY A 57 -30.72 0.82 0.77
N ASP A 58 -29.46 1.13 1.09
CA ASP A 58 -28.36 1.21 0.11
C ASP A 58 -27.45 -0.04 0.09
N GLY A 59 -27.80 -1.09 0.86
CA GLY A 59 -26.99 -2.31 0.95
C GLY A 59 -25.64 -2.08 1.64
N LEU A 60 -24.60 -2.79 1.18
CA LEU A 60 -23.25 -2.69 1.74
C LEU A 60 -22.33 -1.90 0.82
N THR A 61 -21.51 -1.04 1.42
CA THR A 61 -20.30 -0.50 0.78
C THR A 61 -19.07 -1.11 1.47
N LEU A 62 -18.13 -1.64 0.69
CA LEU A 62 -16.88 -2.16 1.22
C LEU A 62 -15.73 -1.22 0.88
N ILE A 63 -14.84 -0.99 1.86
CA ILE A 63 -13.54 -0.39 1.60
C ILE A 63 -12.53 -1.52 1.42
N ASP A 64 -11.94 -1.60 0.22
CA ASP A 64 -11.15 -2.72 -0.29
C ASP A 64 -11.94 -4.02 -0.43
N GLY A 65 -11.39 -4.99 -1.14
CA GLY A 65 -12.06 -6.25 -1.40
C GLY A 65 -11.32 -7.49 -0.90
N GLY A 66 -10.02 -7.40 -0.72
CA GLY A 66 -9.18 -8.56 -0.45
C GLY A 66 -8.52 -9.14 -1.71
N TRP A 67 -7.71 -10.18 -1.52
CA TRP A 67 -7.09 -10.93 -2.59
C TRP A 67 -8.05 -12.02 -3.13
N ALA A 68 -8.15 -12.15 -4.47
CA ALA A 68 -9.01 -13.13 -5.16
C ALA A 68 -8.50 -14.58 -4.99
N ILE A 69 -8.43 -15.06 -3.75
CA ILE A 69 -8.08 -16.44 -3.40
C ILE A 69 -9.22 -17.10 -2.63
N PRO A 70 -9.39 -18.44 -2.77
CA PRO A 70 -10.52 -19.15 -2.18
C PRO A 70 -10.68 -18.89 -0.68
N ILE A 71 -9.60 -18.97 0.09
CA ILE A 71 -9.65 -18.80 1.54
C ILE A 71 -10.11 -17.39 1.97
N ALA A 72 -9.71 -16.34 1.25
CA ALA A 72 -10.16 -14.97 1.54
C ALA A 72 -11.64 -14.79 1.19
N ARG A 73 -12.07 -15.32 0.03
CA ARG A 73 -13.47 -15.29 -0.39
C ARG A 73 -14.40 -16.05 0.59
N GLU A 74 -14.00 -17.26 0.98
CA GLU A 74 -14.80 -18.08 1.93
C GLU A 74 -14.93 -17.39 3.29
N LEU A 75 -13.85 -16.79 3.79
CA LEU A 75 -13.87 -16.06 5.04
C LEU A 75 -14.73 -14.81 4.95
N LEU A 76 -14.64 -14.04 3.85
CA LEU A 76 -15.50 -12.87 3.65
C LEU A 76 -16.98 -13.25 3.62
N ASP A 77 -17.37 -14.32 2.89
CA ASP A 77 -18.75 -14.81 2.88
C ASP A 77 -19.24 -15.19 4.29
N LYS A 78 -18.43 -15.97 5.02
CA LYS A 78 -18.70 -16.35 6.41
C LYS A 78 -18.93 -15.15 7.32
N CYS A 79 -18.06 -14.14 7.21
CA CYS A 79 -18.12 -12.92 8.02
C CYS A 79 -19.34 -12.07 7.66
N LEU A 80 -19.65 -11.89 6.36
CA LEU A 80 -20.87 -11.19 5.94
C LEU A 80 -22.13 -11.87 6.45
N ARG A 81 -22.21 -13.21 6.38
CA ARG A 81 -23.34 -13.98 6.94
C ARG A 81 -23.49 -13.78 8.45
N SER A 82 -22.38 -13.64 9.19
CA SER A 82 -22.42 -13.44 10.64
C SER A 82 -23.03 -12.10 11.06
N ILE A 83 -23.01 -11.12 10.15
CA ILE A 83 -23.67 -9.80 10.34
C ILE A 83 -25.01 -9.69 9.59
N GLY A 84 -25.56 -10.83 9.14
CA GLY A 84 -26.87 -10.91 8.50
C GLY A 84 -26.91 -10.50 7.04
N SER A 85 -25.76 -10.49 6.34
CA SER A 85 -25.62 -10.07 4.95
C SER A 85 -24.91 -11.12 4.09
N GLY A 86 -24.73 -10.86 2.80
CA GLY A 86 -24.03 -11.72 1.86
C GLY A 86 -23.51 -10.93 0.66
N PHE A 87 -22.83 -11.60 -0.28
CA PHE A 87 -22.25 -10.94 -1.46
C PHE A 87 -23.30 -10.20 -2.30
N GLY A 88 -24.53 -10.71 -2.40
CA GLY A 88 -25.61 -10.07 -3.16
C GLY A 88 -26.10 -8.74 -2.55
N ASP A 89 -25.73 -8.44 -1.30
CA ASP A 89 -26.09 -7.20 -0.64
C ASP A 89 -25.04 -6.09 -0.89
N ILE A 90 -23.86 -6.45 -1.44
CA ILE A 90 -22.81 -5.48 -1.76
C ILE A 90 -23.25 -4.66 -2.97
N LYS A 91 -23.25 -3.34 -2.82
CA LYS A 91 -23.57 -2.38 -3.89
C LYS A 91 -22.34 -1.73 -4.46
N ARG A 92 -21.28 -1.59 -3.66
CA ARG A 92 -20.10 -0.87 -4.06
C ARG A 92 -18.85 -1.33 -3.31
N PHE A 93 -17.74 -1.32 -4.03
CA PHE A 93 -16.38 -1.36 -3.47
C PHE A 93 -15.71 0.00 -3.71
N LEU A 94 -15.23 0.62 -2.67
CA LEU A 94 -14.33 1.78 -2.72
C LEU A 94 -12.92 1.27 -2.46
N VAL A 95 -12.16 1.05 -3.52
CA VAL A 95 -10.83 0.46 -3.39
C VAL A 95 -9.79 1.54 -3.21
N THR A 96 -8.93 1.37 -2.21
CA THR A 96 -7.90 2.36 -1.85
C THR A 96 -6.84 2.47 -2.94
N HIS A 97 -6.39 1.34 -3.51
CA HIS A 97 -5.38 1.30 -4.55
C HIS A 97 -5.31 -0.07 -5.27
N ILE A 98 -4.46 -0.15 -6.29
CA ILE A 98 -4.41 -1.28 -7.24
C ILE A 98 -3.81 -2.58 -6.70
N HIS A 99 -3.13 -2.64 -5.56
CA HIS A 99 -2.46 -3.86 -5.13
C HIS A 99 -3.44 -5.04 -4.99
N ARG A 100 -2.90 -6.26 -5.26
CA ARG A 100 -3.70 -7.49 -5.45
C ARG A 100 -4.63 -7.80 -4.27
N ASP A 101 -4.17 -7.53 -3.06
CA ASP A 101 -4.87 -7.82 -1.81
C ASP A 101 -5.94 -6.77 -1.46
N HIS A 102 -5.98 -5.65 -2.18
CA HIS A 102 -7.03 -4.64 -2.08
C HIS A 102 -8.06 -4.78 -3.20
N TYR A 103 -7.58 -5.01 -4.42
CA TYR A 103 -8.36 -4.84 -5.63
C TYR A 103 -9.00 -6.10 -6.17
N THR A 104 -8.26 -7.23 -6.19
CA THR A 104 -8.63 -8.36 -7.06
C THR A 104 -9.94 -9.06 -6.65
N LEU A 105 -10.22 -9.25 -5.37
CA LEU A 105 -11.49 -9.85 -4.96
C LEU A 105 -12.67 -8.87 -5.12
N ALA A 106 -12.43 -7.55 -5.04
CA ALA A 106 -13.45 -6.56 -5.34
C ALA A 106 -13.95 -6.68 -6.78
N THR A 107 -13.04 -6.80 -7.76
CA THR A 107 -13.41 -6.93 -9.18
C THR A 107 -14.13 -8.24 -9.47
N VAL A 108 -13.66 -9.36 -8.90
CA VAL A 108 -14.30 -10.67 -9.06
C VAL A 108 -15.74 -10.63 -8.52
N LEU A 109 -15.93 -10.13 -7.29
CA LEU A 109 -17.25 -10.05 -6.67
C LEU A 109 -18.14 -8.99 -7.33
N GLY A 110 -17.57 -7.85 -7.74
CA GLY A 110 -18.27 -6.81 -8.48
C GLY A 110 -18.88 -7.36 -9.77
N HIS A 111 -18.07 -8.06 -10.56
CA HIS A 111 -18.53 -8.70 -11.79
C HIS A 111 -19.59 -9.79 -11.52
N GLU A 112 -19.42 -10.59 -10.49
CA GLU A 112 -20.27 -11.75 -10.21
C GLU A 112 -21.63 -11.35 -9.64
N TYR A 113 -21.70 -10.31 -8.81
CA TYR A 113 -22.90 -9.87 -8.08
C TYR A 113 -23.45 -8.53 -8.54
N GLY A 114 -22.78 -7.83 -9.47
CA GLY A 114 -23.25 -6.56 -10.02
C GLY A 114 -23.02 -5.38 -9.05
N ALA A 115 -21.96 -5.43 -8.26
CA ALA A 115 -21.55 -4.32 -7.41
C ALA A 115 -20.55 -3.42 -8.14
N ASP A 116 -20.71 -2.10 -8.04
CA ASP A 116 -19.78 -1.13 -8.64
C ASP A 116 -18.42 -1.19 -7.94
N VAL A 117 -17.33 -1.17 -8.73
CA VAL A 117 -15.96 -1.07 -8.22
C VAL A 117 -15.40 0.30 -8.56
N ALA A 118 -14.94 1.04 -7.55
CA ALA A 118 -14.31 2.35 -7.71
C ALA A 118 -12.81 2.28 -7.41
N LEU A 119 -11.98 2.91 -8.26
CA LEU A 119 -10.52 2.97 -8.12
C LEU A 119 -9.99 4.30 -8.63
N GLY A 120 -8.86 4.78 -8.07
CA GLY A 120 -8.20 6.00 -8.51
C GLY A 120 -7.80 5.97 -9.99
N LEU A 121 -8.17 6.99 -10.78
CA LEU A 121 -7.81 7.06 -12.20
C LEU A 121 -6.30 6.94 -12.47
N PRO A 122 -5.39 7.47 -11.63
CA PRO A 122 -3.96 7.29 -11.86
C PRO A 122 -3.46 5.83 -11.79
N GLU A 123 -4.27 4.87 -11.33
CA GLU A 123 -3.95 3.43 -11.38
C GLU A 123 -4.14 2.82 -12.79
N LYS A 124 -4.83 3.52 -13.68
CA LYS A 124 -5.17 3.00 -15.01
C LYS A 124 -3.97 2.50 -15.82
N PRO A 125 -2.82 3.20 -15.88
CA PRO A 125 -1.64 2.70 -16.58
C PRO A 125 -1.11 1.37 -16.01
N GLY A 126 -1.19 1.19 -14.69
CA GLY A 126 -0.83 -0.06 -14.02
C GLY A 126 -1.76 -1.21 -14.42
N LEU A 127 -3.07 -0.99 -14.42
CA LEU A 127 -4.05 -1.97 -14.90
C LEU A 127 -3.85 -2.34 -16.36
N GLU A 128 -3.58 -1.37 -17.23
CA GLU A 128 -3.30 -1.64 -18.66
C GLU A 128 -2.08 -2.55 -18.83
N LEU A 129 -1.02 -2.35 -18.05
CA LEU A 129 0.16 -3.22 -18.03
C LEU A 129 -0.15 -4.61 -17.49
N LEU A 130 -0.94 -4.74 -16.43
CA LEU A 130 -1.35 -6.03 -15.87
C LEU A 130 -2.22 -6.82 -16.85
N HIS A 131 -3.13 -6.15 -17.55
CA HIS A 131 -3.90 -6.74 -18.64
C HIS A 131 -3.03 -7.24 -19.79
N ALA A 132 -2.08 -6.43 -20.25
CA ALA A 132 -1.12 -6.81 -21.29
C ALA A 132 -0.26 -8.00 -20.83
N ALA A 133 0.15 -8.03 -19.57
CA ALA A 133 0.87 -9.16 -19.00
C ALA A 133 0.04 -10.45 -19.01
N GLY A 134 -1.22 -10.37 -18.57
CA GLY A 134 -2.14 -11.51 -18.53
C GLY A 134 -2.43 -12.11 -19.91
N ARG A 135 -2.41 -11.28 -20.97
CA ARG A 135 -2.54 -11.74 -22.37
C ARG A 135 -1.21 -12.21 -22.97
N GLY A 136 -0.10 -12.19 -22.22
CA GLY A 136 1.23 -12.55 -22.72
C GLY A 136 1.80 -11.55 -23.73
N GLU A 137 1.28 -10.32 -23.77
CA GLU A 137 1.71 -9.27 -24.70
C GLU A 137 2.95 -8.51 -24.25
N LEU A 138 3.31 -8.61 -22.96
CA LEU A 138 4.54 -8.02 -22.44
C LEU A 138 5.75 -8.84 -22.89
N THR A 139 6.48 -8.33 -23.88
CA THR A 139 7.76 -8.86 -24.32
C THR A 139 8.87 -8.28 -23.43
N GLY A 140 9.16 -8.91 -22.31
CA GLY A 140 10.19 -8.45 -21.37
C GLY A 140 10.13 -9.25 -20.07
N GLY A 141 11.14 -9.09 -19.23
CA GLY A 141 11.18 -9.69 -17.90
C GLY A 141 10.12 -9.13 -16.93
N ASN A 142 10.36 -9.29 -15.66
CA ASN A 142 9.55 -8.70 -14.61
C ASN A 142 9.49 -7.16 -14.79
N PRO A 143 8.31 -6.52 -14.75
CA PRO A 143 8.17 -5.06 -14.93
C PRO A 143 9.06 -4.23 -13.99
N PHE A 144 9.33 -4.73 -12.80
CA PHE A 144 10.22 -4.06 -11.83
C PHE A 144 11.71 -4.20 -12.15
N SER A 145 12.09 -5.09 -13.07
CA SER A 145 13.51 -5.35 -13.36
C SER A 145 14.25 -4.12 -13.89
N ALA A 146 13.56 -3.25 -14.62
CA ALA A 146 14.15 -1.99 -15.09
C ALA A 146 14.47 -1.05 -13.92
N VAL A 147 13.55 -0.92 -12.96
CA VAL A 147 13.75 -0.10 -11.75
C VAL A 147 14.87 -0.68 -10.90
N LEU A 148 14.88 -2.00 -10.70
CA LEU A 148 15.93 -2.67 -9.93
C LEU A 148 17.33 -2.49 -10.58
N ARG A 149 17.44 -2.62 -11.91
CA ARG A 149 18.71 -2.34 -12.62
C ARG A 149 19.10 -0.88 -12.49
N SER A 150 18.16 0.05 -12.61
CA SER A 150 18.39 1.47 -12.37
C SER A 150 18.88 1.76 -10.94
N ALA A 151 18.37 1.01 -9.94
CA ALA A 151 18.83 1.09 -8.56
C ALA A 151 20.19 0.45 -8.29
N GLY A 152 20.81 -0.21 -9.30
CA GLY A 152 22.04 -0.98 -9.16
C GLY A 152 21.85 -2.42 -8.66
N ALA A 153 20.61 -2.90 -8.58
CA ALA A 153 20.24 -4.24 -8.09
C ALA A 153 20.10 -5.28 -9.21
N SER A 154 21.08 -5.35 -10.12
CA SER A 154 21.02 -6.18 -11.32
C SER A 154 20.89 -7.69 -11.01
N GLU A 155 21.52 -8.18 -9.94
CA GLU A 155 21.42 -9.58 -9.51
C GLU A 155 20.00 -9.89 -9.00
N VAL A 156 19.41 -9.00 -8.21
CA VAL A 156 18.02 -9.13 -7.73
C VAL A 156 17.06 -9.09 -8.91
N ALA A 157 17.26 -8.17 -9.87
CA ALA A 157 16.47 -8.09 -11.09
C ALA A 157 16.50 -9.40 -11.89
N ALA A 158 17.70 -9.98 -12.07
CA ALA A 158 17.85 -11.25 -12.76
C ALA A 158 17.16 -12.39 -12.02
N ALA A 159 17.24 -12.43 -10.70
CA ALA A 159 16.56 -13.43 -9.89
C ALA A 159 15.02 -13.31 -9.98
N TRP A 160 14.48 -12.09 -9.98
CA TRP A 160 13.05 -11.84 -10.16
C TRP A 160 12.57 -12.21 -11.58
N ASP A 161 13.39 -11.96 -12.60
CA ASP A 161 13.09 -12.38 -13.99
C ASP A 161 13.03 -13.92 -14.10
N LEU A 162 13.93 -14.65 -13.42
CA LEU A 162 13.97 -16.11 -13.40
C LEU A 162 12.84 -16.73 -12.57
N GLY A 163 12.44 -16.07 -11.50
CA GLY A 163 11.37 -16.54 -10.59
C GLY A 163 9.97 -16.42 -11.21
N ARG A 164 9.80 -15.63 -12.27
CA ARG A 164 8.51 -15.44 -12.94
C ARG A 164 8.16 -16.69 -13.76
N ARG A 165 7.14 -17.42 -13.31
CA ARG A 165 6.56 -18.54 -14.07
C ARG A 165 5.40 -18.05 -14.91
N THR A 166 5.11 -18.75 -16.01
CA THR A 166 3.91 -18.50 -16.83
C THR A 166 2.62 -18.70 -16.05
N GLU A 167 2.68 -19.48 -14.97
CA GLU A 167 1.56 -19.74 -14.05
C GLU A 167 1.28 -18.55 -13.10
N ASP A 168 2.23 -17.62 -12.98
CA ASP A 168 2.10 -16.41 -12.13
C ASP A 168 1.64 -15.18 -12.94
N LEU A 169 1.16 -15.37 -14.17
CA LEU A 169 0.60 -14.27 -14.94
C LEU A 169 -0.70 -13.78 -14.31
N PRO A 170 -0.93 -12.45 -14.28
CA PRO A 170 -2.18 -11.89 -13.79
C PRO A 170 -3.37 -12.49 -14.54
N ASP A 171 -4.39 -12.96 -13.81
CA ASP A 171 -5.66 -13.33 -14.44
C ASP A 171 -6.37 -12.02 -14.85
N PRO A 172 -6.72 -11.83 -16.14
CA PRO A 172 -7.42 -10.63 -16.55
C PRO A 172 -8.76 -10.38 -15.85
N VAL A 173 -9.40 -11.44 -15.32
CA VAL A 173 -10.64 -11.32 -14.55
C VAL A 173 -10.38 -10.67 -13.20
N ASP A 174 -9.30 -11.06 -12.52
CA ASP A 174 -8.91 -10.50 -11.21
C ASP A 174 -8.53 -9.02 -11.32
N TRP A 175 -8.07 -8.60 -12.50
CA TRP A 175 -7.60 -7.24 -12.78
C TRP A 175 -8.53 -6.49 -13.73
N ALA A 176 -9.82 -6.82 -13.76
CA ALA A 176 -10.81 -6.11 -14.58
C ALA A 176 -10.76 -4.59 -14.29
N PHE A 177 -11.11 -3.77 -15.30
CA PHE A 177 -11.22 -2.32 -15.08
C PHE A 177 -12.37 -2.01 -14.12
N PRO A 178 -12.23 -0.98 -13.26
CA PRO A 178 -13.30 -0.56 -12.36
C PRO A 178 -14.45 0.07 -13.14
N ASP A 179 -15.63 0.09 -12.53
CA ASP A 179 -16.82 0.75 -13.09
C ASP A 179 -16.72 2.27 -12.92
N ILE A 180 -16.07 2.72 -11.85
CA ILE A 180 -15.96 4.14 -11.48
C ILE A 180 -14.49 4.50 -11.31
N TRP A 181 -14.04 5.48 -12.08
CA TRP A 181 -12.75 6.11 -11.88
C TRP A 181 -12.87 7.30 -10.94
N LEU A 182 -12.04 7.30 -9.86
CA LEU A 182 -11.96 8.41 -8.93
C LEU A 182 -10.99 9.45 -9.48
N GLU A 183 -11.47 10.70 -9.64
CA GLU A 183 -10.68 11.84 -10.12
C GLU A 183 -10.73 12.98 -9.11
N GLY A 184 -9.58 13.33 -8.51
CA GLY A 184 -9.53 14.34 -7.46
C GLY A 184 -10.28 13.91 -6.20
N ASP A 185 -10.59 14.88 -5.32
CA ASP A 185 -11.39 14.60 -4.14
C ASP A 185 -12.87 14.56 -4.48
N MET A 186 -13.57 13.66 -3.83
CA MET A 186 -15.02 13.52 -3.99
C MET A 186 -15.65 12.98 -2.70
N THR A 187 -16.96 12.97 -2.64
CA THR A 187 -17.71 12.48 -1.49
C THR A 187 -18.70 11.43 -1.93
N PHE A 188 -18.82 10.37 -1.15
CA PHE A 188 -19.81 9.31 -1.32
C PHE A 188 -20.82 9.36 -0.19
N ASP A 189 -22.10 9.49 -0.54
CA ASP A 189 -23.17 9.31 0.43
C ASP A 189 -23.53 7.83 0.52
N ILE A 190 -23.52 7.28 1.74
CA ILE A 190 -23.83 5.89 2.07
C ILE A 190 -24.89 5.90 3.17
N GLY A 191 -26.14 5.85 2.78
CA GLY A 191 -27.26 6.05 3.70
C GLY A 191 -27.19 7.42 4.37
N THR A 192 -26.96 7.44 5.69
CA THR A 192 -26.81 8.68 6.47
C THR A 192 -25.37 9.15 6.62
N ARG A 193 -24.40 8.40 6.09
CA ARG A 193 -22.98 8.70 6.17
C ARG A 193 -22.51 9.45 4.93
N SER A 194 -21.57 10.35 5.10
CA SER A 194 -20.88 11.06 4.03
C SER A 194 -19.39 10.75 4.13
N ILE A 195 -18.85 10.01 3.16
CA ILE A 195 -17.47 9.54 3.15
C ILE A 195 -16.67 10.35 2.13
N ASP A 196 -15.69 11.09 2.60
CA ASP A 196 -14.80 11.85 1.73
C ASP A 196 -13.69 10.94 1.18
N ALA A 197 -13.62 10.78 -0.13
CA ALA A 197 -12.51 10.17 -0.84
C ALA A 197 -11.43 11.22 -1.09
N VAL A 198 -10.27 11.07 -0.48
CA VAL A 198 -9.15 11.99 -0.56
C VAL A 198 -8.00 11.34 -1.31
N HIS A 199 -7.56 11.92 -2.42
CA HIS A 199 -6.45 11.40 -3.22
C HIS A 199 -5.13 11.56 -2.46
N THR A 200 -4.40 10.46 -2.22
CA THR A 200 -3.16 10.38 -1.43
C THR A 200 -2.07 9.60 -2.17
N PRO A 201 -1.54 10.12 -3.31
CA PRO A 201 -0.53 9.43 -4.10
C PRO A 201 0.78 9.23 -3.32
N GLY A 202 1.57 8.25 -3.76
CA GLY A 202 2.93 8.00 -3.29
C GLY A 202 3.22 6.53 -2.97
N HIS A 203 2.35 5.84 -2.22
CA HIS A 203 2.41 4.38 -2.10
C HIS A 203 2.08 3.74 -3.46
N THR A 204 1.00 4.19 -4.07
CA THR A 204 0.69 4.06 -5.50
C THR A 204 0.21 5.40 -6.05
N PRO A 205 0.24 5.63 -7.39
CA PRO A 205 -0.17 6.91 -7.96
C PRO A 205 -1.66 7.22 -7.77
N GLY A 206 -2.51 6.22 -7.69
CA GLY A 206 -3.95 6.36 -7.54
C GLY A 206 -4.50 6.03 -6.16
N HIS A 207 -3.66 6.02 -5.13
CA HIS A 207 -4.10 5.71 -3.76
C HIS A 207 -5.10 6.75 -3.24
N TYR A 208 -6.13 6.27 -2.55
CA TYR A 208 -7.12 7.08 -1.82
C TYR A 208 -7.23 6.64 -0.37
N VAL A 209 -7.42 7.60 0.51
CA VAL A 209 -7.98 7.36 1.85
C VAL A 209 -9.43 7.79 1.86
N PHE A 210 -10.24 7.15 2.70
CA PHE A 210 -11.66 7.49 2.83
C PHE A 210 -11.94 7.95 4.26
N ALA A 211 -12.52 9.16 4.42
CA ALA A 211 -12.73 9.76 5.73
C ALA A 211 -14.21 9.92 6.06
N ASP A 212 -14.66 9.32 7.14
CA ASP A 212 -15.92 9.65 7.81
C ASP A 212 -15.64 10.65 8.92
N ARG A 213 -15.75 11.94 8.57
CA ARG A 213 -15.46 13.02 9.53
C ARG A 213 -16.48 13.12 10.65
N ALA A 214 -17.70 12.69 10.40
CA ALA A 214 -18.78 12.76 11.40
C ALA A 214 -18.54 11.76 12.54
N ASP A 215 -18.09 10.55 12.19
CA ASP A 215 -17.76 9.50 13.16
C ASP A 215 -16.27 9.48 13.54
N GLY A 216 -15.47 10.38 12.99
CA GLY A 216 -14.05 10.51 13.33
C GLY A 216 -13.19 9.34 12.84
N LEU A 217 -13.46 8.78 11.66
CA LEU A 217 -12.79 7.59 11.12
C LEU A 217 -12.04 7.88 9.83
N LEU A 218 -10.87 7.24 9.68
CA LEU A 218 -10.05 7.25 8.48
C LEU A 218 -9.77 5.82 8.01
N PHE A 219 -10.38 5.40 6.93
CA PHE A 219 -9.99 4.19 6.21
C PHE A 219 -8.72 4.52 5.42
N ALA A 220 -7.60 4.12 5.97
CA ALA A 220 -6.31 4.66 5.59
C ALA A 220 -5.63 3.89 4.45
N GLY A 221 -6.18 2.73 4.03
CA GLY A 221 -5.50 1.85 3.09
C GLY A 221 -4.06 1.58 3.54
N ASP A 222 -3.13 1.67 2.61
CA ASP A 222 -1.69 1.55 2.86
C ASP A 222 -0.98 2.90 2.99
N HIS A 223 -1.73 4.01 3.11
CA HIS A 223 -1.11 5.31 3.28
C HIS A 223 -0.65 5.56 4.73
N VAL A 224 -1.48 5.20 5.72
CA VAL A 224 -1.15 5.39 7.15
C VAL A 224 -1.29 4.06 7.89
N LEU A 225 -0.21 3.31 7.99
CA LEU A 225 -0.15 2.02 8.70
C LEU A 225 0.39 2.19 10.12
N PRO A 226 -0.28 1.62 11.14
CA PRO A 226 0.03 1.92 12.55
C PRO A 226 1.33 1.31 13.05
N THR A 227 1.81 0.21 12.46
CA THR A 227 2.92 -0.59 13.00
C THR A 227 4.10 -0.77 12.06
N ILE A 228 3.92 -0.44 10.78
CA ILE A 228 4.95 -0.53 9.74
C ILE A 228 4.93 0.73 8.89
N THR A 229 5.97 0.97 8.12
CA THR A 229 5.98 1.98 7.04
C THR A 229 5.46 1.33 5.76
N PRO A 230 4.61 2.02 4.98
CA PRO A 230 4.25 1.56 3.64
C PRO A 230 5.47 1.46 2.72
N SER A 231 5.45 0.53 1.77
CA SER A 231 6.48 0.48 0.73
C SER A 231 6.34 1.64 -0.24
N ILE A 232 7.45 2.25 -0.62
CA ILE A 232 7.51 3.36 -1.59
C ILE A 232 8.37 2.95 -2.78
N GLY A 233 7.90 3.27 -3.99
CA GLY A 233 8.61 2.95 -5.23
C GLY A 233 8.31 1.56 -5.80
N PHE A 234 7.37 0.82 -5.21
CA PHE A 234 6.91 -0.47 -5.74
C PHE A 234 5.65 -0.30 -6.59
N THR A 235 5.78 0.41 -7.70
CA THR A 235 4.68 0.74 -8.63
C THR A 235 5.04 0.43 -10.07
N ILE A 236 4.04 0.09 -10.90
CA ILE A 236 4.16 -0.13 -12.33
C ILE A 236 3.06 0.68 -13.06
N PRO A 237 3.42 1.58 -14.00
CA PRO A 237 4.76 2.03 -14.32
C PRO A 237 5.43 2.74 -13.14
N PRO A 238 6.77 2.87 -13.13
CA PRO A 238 7.47 3.61 -12.08
C PRO A 238 6.98 5.04 -12.00
N GLU A 239 6.71 5.53 -10.79
CA GLU A 239 6.33 6.92 -10.53
C GLU A 239 7.59 7.77 -10.36
N PRO A 240 7.63 9.00 -10.95
CA PRO A 240 8.68 9.97 -10.70
C PRO A 240 8.63 10.48 -9.31
N ASP A 241 9.29 10.58 -8.37
CA ASP A 241 9.18 11.14 -7.02
C ASP A 241 8.03 10.56 -6.15
N PRO A 242 7.94 9.22 -6.02
CA PRO A 242 6.87 8.62 -5.22
C PRO A 242 6.96 9.00 -3.73
N LEU A 243 8.18 9.19 -3.18
CA LEU A 243 8.35 9.59 -1.79
C LEU A 243 7.94 11.05 -1.56
N GLY A 244 8.23 11.96 -2.48
CA GLY A 244 7.77 13.35 -2.38
C GLY A 244 6.24 13.44 -2.39
N HIS A 245 5.58 12.68 -3.27
CA HIS A 245 4.12 12.57 -3.30
C HIS A 245 3.56 11.97 -2.01
N PHE A 246 4.19 10.89 -1.51
CA PHE A 246 3.78 10.26 -0.25
C PHE A 246 3.85 11.22 0.94
N MET A 247 4.97 11.93 1.10
CA MET A 247 5.14 12.90 2.18
C MET A 247 4.17 14.09 2.05
N ALA A 248 3.91 14.58 0.83
CA ALA A 248 2.89 15.61 0.59
C ALA A 248 1.48 15.10 0.95
N SER A 249 1.17 13.86 0.64
CA SER A 249 -0.09 13.21 1.00
C SER A 249 -0.23 13.01 2.51
N LEU A 250 0.85 12.68 3.22
CA LEU A 250 0.86 12.65 4.69
C LEU A 250 0.52 14.04 5.29
N VAL A 251 1.14 15.11 4.77
CA VAL A 251 0.81 16.49 5.19
C VAL A 251 -0.65 16.82 4.89
N ARG A 252 -1.18 16.33 3.79
CA ARG A 252 -2.60 16.49 3.45
C ARG A 252 -3.51 15.78 4.45
N VAL A 253 -3.24 14.52 4.80
CA VAL A 253 -3.99 13.78 5.83
C VAL A 253 -3.87 14.48 7.18
N ARG A 254 -2.69 15.04 7.52
CA ARG A 254 -2.46 15.83 8.73
C ARG A 254 -3.34 17.09 8.80
N SER A 255 -3.77 17.62 7.66
CA SER A 255 -4.67 18.79 7.58
C SER A 255 -6.16 18.45 7.80
N LEU A 256 -6.54 17.17 7.76
CA LEU A 256 -7.86 16.71 8.18
C LEU A 256 -7.99 16.78 9.71
N PRO A 257 -9.19 16.65 10.29
CA PRO A 257 -9.31 16.40 11.72
C PRO A 257 -8.49 15.19 12.17
N ASP A 258 -8.12 15.11 13.44
CA ASP A 258 -7.50 13.91 13.98
C ASP A 258 -8.53 12.78 14.02
N LEU A 259 -8.32 11.74 13.23
CA LEU A 259 -9.25 10.63 13.01
C LEU A 259 -8.66 9.33 13.52
N ARG A 260 -9.52 8.43 13.95
CA ARG A 260 -9.16 7.05 14.27
C ARG A 260 -8.77 6.31 13.00
N ILE A 261 -7.59 5.68 12.98
CA ILE A 261 -7.07 4.97 11.81
C ILE A 261 -7.72 3.59 11.71
N LEU A 262 -8.33 3.32 10.57
CA LEU A 262 -8.79 2.02 10.11
C LEU A 262 -7.84 1.58 8.99
N PRO A 263 -6.72 0.90 9.31
CA PRO A 263 -5.67 0.61 8.35
C PRO A 263 -5.97 -0.66 7.55
N ALA A 264 -5.39 -0.80 6.36
CA ALA A 264 -5.45 -2.06 5.64
C ALA A 264 -4.65 -3.16 6.33
N HIS A 265 -3.52 -2.83 6.96
CA HIS A 265 -2.69 -3.79 7.68
C HIS A 265 -2.38 -3.32 9.09
N GLY A 266 -2.62 -4.19 10.07
CA GLY A 266 -2.40 -3.87 11.49
C GLY A 266 -3.68 -3.60 12.27
N PRO A 267 -3.56 -3.29 13.57
CA PRO A 267 -4.67 -2.96 14.43
C PRO A 267 -5.25 -1.57 14.13
N VAL A 268 -6.49 -1.35 14.51
CA VAL A 268 -7.08 -0.01 14.59
C VAL A 268 -6.25 0.85 15.55
N ALA A 269 -6.05 2.13 15.22
CA ALA A 269 -5.26 3.07 16.03
C ALA A 269 -6.00 4.40 16.24
N ASP A 270 -5.73 5.07 17.36
CA ASP A 270 -6.60 6.16 17.83
C ASP A 270 -6.36 7.51 17.13
N SER A 271 -5.15 7.78 16.60
CA SER A 271 -4.79 9.10 16.08
C SER A 271 -4.06 9.01 14.75
N SER A 272 -4.67 9.54 13.70
CA SER A 272 -4.04 9.73 12.40
C SER A 272 -2.92 10.78 12.47
N HIS A 273 -3.10 11.83 13.27
CA HIS A 273 -2.12 12.89 13.41
C HIS A 273 -0.82 12.40 14.03
N ALA A 274 -0.90 11.66 15.15
CA ALA A 274 0.29 11.11 15.79
C ALA A 274 1.08 10.20 14.84
N ARG A 275 0.37 9.32 14.12
CA ARG A 275 1.04 8.39 13.21
C ARG A 275 1.61 9.07 11.97
N VAL A 276 0.93 10.05 11.41
CA VAL A 276 1.45 10.86 10.29
C VAL A 276 2.73 11.58 10.69
N ASP A 277 2.75 12.21 11.88
CA ASP A 277 3.94 12.91 12.37
C ASP A 277 5.14 11.93 12.53
N GLU A 278 4.91 10.70 13.02
CA GLU A 278 5.94 9.64 13.10
C GLU A 278 6.45 9.21 11.72
N LEU A 279 5.55 9.05 10.72
CA LEU A 279 5.94 8.67 9.37
C LEU A 279 6.76 9.75 8.67
N LEU A 280 6.36 11.02 8.80
CA LEU A 280 7.12 12.15 8.28
C LEU A 280 8.52 12.22 8.89
N GLU A 281 8.62 12.10 10.21
CA GLU A 281 9.91 12.07 10.93
C GLU A 281 10.79 10.89 10.46
N HIS A 282 10.21 9.70 10.29
CA HIS A 282 10.93 8.52 9.80
C HIS A 282 11.56 8.78 8.43
N HIS A 283 10.82 9.31 7.48
CA HIS A 283 11.35 9.57 6.13
C HIS A 283 12.39 10.70 6.12
N GLU A 284 12.23 11.75 6.91
CA GLU A 284 13.26 12.79 7.04
C GLU A 284 14.56 12.23 7.63
N GLN A 285 14.46 11.37 8.66
CA GLN A 285 15.64 10.70 9.22
C GLN A 285 16.29 9.78 8.19
N ARG A 286 15.52 9.05 7.40
CA ARG A 286 16.02 8.17 6.34
C ARG A 286 16.73 8.97 5.24
N LEU A 287 16.19 10.13 4.85
CA LEU A 287 16.85 11.06 3.90
C LEU A 287 18.19 11.55 4.44
N VAL A 288 18.29 11.89 5.73
CA VAL A 288 19.56 12.28 6.38
C VAL A 288 20.56 11.13 6.34
N GLN A 289 20.13 9.88 6.60
CA GLN A 289 21.00 8.70 6.54
C GLN A 289 21.50 8.45 5.11
N CYS A 290 20.64 8.52 4.09
CA CYS A 290 21.02 8.40 2.69
C CYS A 290 22.05 9.47 2.28
N LEU A 291 21.82 10.73 2.66
CA LEU A 291 22.74 11.82 2.37
C LEU A 291 24.10 11.65 3.07
N ALA A 292 24.10 11.13 4.31
CA ALA A 292 25.33 10.83 5.04
C ALA A 292 26.14 9.70 4.36
N SER A 293 25.47 8.65 3.86
CA SER A 293 26.09 7.59 3.08
C SER A 293 26.76 8.16 1.81
N LEU A 294 26.04 8.97 1.01
CA LEU A 294 26.59 9.62 -0.17
C LEU A 294 27.80 10.51 0.15
N ARG A 295 27.78 11.27 1.25
CA ARG A 295 28.90 12.10 1.69
C ARG A 295 30.13 11.29 2.10
N SER A 296 29.91 10.12 2.67
CA SER A 296 30.99 9.23 3.11
C SER A 296 31.63 8.46 1.97
N ARG A 297 30.80 7.95 1.06
CA ARG A 297 31.24 7.06 -0.03
C ARG A 297 31.59 7.80 -1.32
N GLY A 298 31.01 8.97 -1.55
CA GLY A 298 31.01 9.63 -2.84
C GLY A 298 29.88 9.08 -3.75
N ALA A 299 30.10 9.09 -5.05
CA ALA A 299 29.16 8.61 -6.05
C ALA A 299 28.77 7.15 -5.82
N SER A 300 27.47 6.87 -5.63
CA SER A 300 26.97 5.54 -5.22
C SER A 300 25.62 5.23 -5.86
N THR A 301 25.36 3.93 -6.15
CA THR A 301 24.05 3.45 -6.55
C THR A 301 23.12 3.31 -5.34
N SER A 302 21.81 3.17 -5.59
CA SER A 302 20.83 2.98 -4.51
C SER A 302 21.12 1.73 -3.67
N VAL A 303 21.50 0.60 -4.30
CA VAL A 303 21.90 -0.63 -3.57
C VAL A 303 23.12 -0.39 -2.67
N THR A 304 24.11 0.37 -3.15
CA THR A 304 25.28 0.71 -2.33
C THR A 304 24.88 1.49 -1.08
N VAL A 305 23.96 2.45 -1.23
CA VAL A 305 23.42 3.23 -0.10
C VAL A 305 22.57 2.35 0.79
N ALA A 306 21.71 1.48 0.22
CA ALA A 306 20.89 0.54 0.97
C ALA A 306 21.71 -0.37 1.90
N GLY A 307 22.93 -0.73 1.48
CA GLY A 307 23.88 -1.50 2.29
C GLY A 307 24.37 -0.80 3.56
N ASP A 308 24.27 0.52 3.63
CA ASP A 308 24.65 1.31 4.83
C ASP A 308 23.48 1.54 5.79
N LEU A 309 22.26 1.16 5.39
CA LEU A 309 21.04 1.40 6.16
C LEU A 309 20.61 0.17 6.94
N GLY A 310 20.00 0.38 8.11
CA GLY A 310 19.32 -0.66 8.84
C GLY A 310 17.92 -0.92 8.26
N TRP A 311 17.54 -2.16 8.14
CA TRP A 311 16.25 -2.59 7.58
C TRP A 311 15.42 -3.33 8.61
N THR A 312 14.13 -3.17 8.49
CA THR A 312 13.15 -3.69 9.44
C THR A 312 13.32 -3.08 10.86
N ARG A 313 12.35 -3.30 11.73
CA ARG A 313 12.44 -2.89 13.15
C ARG A 313 13.60 -3.58 13.94
N HIS A 314 14.31 -4.49 13.28
CA HIS A 314 15.43 -5.22 13.90
C HIS A 314 16.79 -4.78 13.37
N GLU A 315 16.84 -3.66 12.61
CA GLU A 315 18.08 -3.09 12.05
C GLU A 315 18.93 -4.14 11.28
N ARG A 316 18.27 -5.01 10.52
CA ARG A 316 18.98 -6.00 9.70
C ARG A 316 19.80 -5.31 8.63
N SER A 317 20.97 -5.86 8.31
CA SER A 317 21.74 -5.43 7.15
C SER A 317 21.03 -5.84 5.83
N TYR A 318 21.30 -5.12 4.74
CA TYR A 318 20.75 -5.44 3.42
C TYR A 318 20.99 -6.90 3.01
N ASP A 319 22.18 -7.44 3.28
CA ASP A 319 22.58 -8.80 2.91
C ASP A 319 21.85 -9.90 3.73
N GLU A 320 21.26 -9.55 4.87
CA GLU A 320 20.44 -10.46 5.68
C GLU A 320 18.99 -10.56 5.21
N LEU A 321 18.60 -9.71 4.26
CA LEU A 321 17.26 -9.72 3.66
C LEU A 321 17.17 -10.84 2.61
N ASP A 322 15.99 -11.43 2.47
CA ASP A 322 15.71 -12.29 1.31
C ASP A 322 15.64 -11.46 0.02
N LEU A 323 15.68 -12.13 -1.13
CA LEU A 323 15.73 -11.49 -2.45
C LEU A 323 14.54 -10.53 -2.72
N PHE A 324 13.35 -10.84 -2.20
CA PHE A 324 12.20 -9.97 -2.35
C PHE A 324 12.41 -8.67 -1.55
N ASN A 325 12.77 -8.80 -0.29
CA ASN A 325 13.00 -7.65 0.59
C ASN A 325 14.25 -6.85 0.18
N GLN A 326 15.27 -7.47 -0.42
CA GLN A 326 16.40 -6.75 -1.04
C GLN A 326 15.93 -5.86 -2.19
N GLY A 327 15.04 -6.36 -3.04
CA GLY A 327 14.43 -5.58 -4.12
C GLY A 327 13.63 -4.39 -3.59
N MET A 328 12.80 -4.62 -2.58
CA MET A 328 12.01 -3.55 -1.93
C MET A 328 12.92 -2.48 -1.32
N ALA A 329 13.96 -2.89 -0.59
CA ALA A 329 14.94 -1.98 0.01
C ALA A 329 15.69 -1.15 -1.03
N ALA A 330 16.07 -1.74 -2.17
CA ALA A 330 16.73 -1.03 -3.26
C ALA A 330 15.82 0.04 -3.89
N MET A 331 14.55 -0.30 -4.13
CA MET A 331 13.56 0.63 -4.71
C MET A 331 13.20 1.75 -3.73
N GLU A 332 13.00 1.43 -2.45
CA GLU A 332 12.73 2.43 -1.42
C GLU A 332 13.92 3.39 -1.24
N THR A 333 15.16 2.88 -1.25
CA THR A 333 16.35 3.73 -1.21
C THR A 333 16.43 4.62 -2.43
N LYS A 334 16.10 4.09 -3.63
CA LYS A 334 16.03 4.89 -4.84
C LYS A 334 15.04 6.05 -4.69
N ALA A 335 13.84 5.80 -4.18
CA ALA A 335 12.85 6.84 -3.95
C ALA A 335 13.35 7.95 -2.99
N HIS A 336 14.13 7.59 -1.95
CA HIS A 336 14.75 8.59 -1.07
C HIS A 336 15.85 9.39 -1.78
N LEU A 337 16.66 8.74 -2.61
CA LEU A 337 17.73 9.42 -3.37
C LEU A 337 17.16 10.33 -4.45
N ASP A 338 16.11 9.90 -5.16
CA ASP A 338 15.38 10.72 -6.13
C ASP A 338 14.83 11.99 -5.46
N LEU A 339 14.23 11.87 -4.27
CA LEU A 339 13.75 13.03 -3.52
C LEU A 339 14.88 13.95 -3.06
N LEU A 340 16.07 13.42 -2.71
CA LEU A 340 17.25 14.26 -2.44
C LEU A 340 17.68 15.05 -3.69
N VAL A 341 17.55 14.47 -4.89
CA VAL A 341 17.80 15.17 -6.15
C VAL A 341 16.77 16.28 -6.38
N VAL A 342 15.47 15.98 -6.22
CA VAL A 342 14.39 16.98 -6.30
C VAL A 342 14.62 18.14 -5.33
N ARG A 343 15.09 17.84 -4.12
CA ARG A 343 15.44 18.86 -3.10
C ARG A 343 16.76 19.60 -3.36
N GLY A 344 17.50 19.26 -4.42
CA GLY A 344 18.80 19.85 -4.74
C GLY A 344 19.93 19.46 -3.77
N GLN A 345 19.74 18.41 -2.97
CA GLN A 345 20.70 17.92 -1.99
C GLN A 345 21.64 16.83 -2.56
N ALA A 346 21.25 16.25 -3.70
CA ALA A 346 22.06 15.32 -4.48
C ALA A 346 21.93 15.62 -5.98
N THR A 347 22.82 15.03 -6.77
CA THR A 347 22.73 14.97 -8.24
C THR A 347 22.75 13.51 -8.67
N GLU A 348 22.21 13.21 -9.85
CA GLU A 348 22.21 11.88 -10.42
C GLU A 348 22.88 11.85 -11.79
N ALA A 349 23.39 10.68 -12.18
CA ALA A 349 23.94 10.42 -13.50
C ALA A 349 23.79 8.94 -13.85
N ASP A 350 23.53 8.64 -15.13
CA ASP A 350 23.53 7.28 -15.62
C ASP A 350 24.92 6.66 -15.62
N SER A 351 25.00 5.38 -15.27
CA SER A 351 26.23 4.60 -15.36
C SER A 351 25.95 3.18 -15.90
N ALA A 352 27.01 2.39 -16.12
CA ALA A 352 26.88 1.00 -16.53
C ALA A 352 26.19 0.12 -15.44
N ASP A 353 26.29 0.52 -14.17
CA ASP A 353 25.79 -0.22 -13.01
C ASP A 353 24.44 0.32 -12.50
N GLY A 354 23.80 1.23 -13.25
CA GLY A 354 22.54 1.90 -12.89
C GLY A 354 22.74 3.40 -12.64
N VAL A 355 21.74 4.05 -12.02
CA VAL A 355 21.83 5.46 -11.66
C VAL A 355 22.73 5.62 -10.44
N VAL A 356 23.66 6.55 -10.55
CA VAL A 356 24.62 6.91 -9.50
C VAL A 356 24.28 8.29 -8.96
N TYR A 357 24.19 8.38 -7.64
CA TYR A 357 23.88 9.61 -6.91
C TYR A 357 25.14 10.18 -6.24
N THR A 358 25.24 11.49 -6.20
CA THR A 358 26.35 12.19 -5.54
C THR A 358 25.77 13.32 -4.68
N ALA A 359 26.22 13.44 -3.42
CA ALA A 359 25.78 14.53 -2.56
C ALA A 359 26.15 15.89 -3.15
N ALA A 360 25.21 16.82 -3.17
CA ALA A 360 25.48 18.20 -3.58
C ALA A 360 26.48 18.88 -2.62
N PRO A 361 27.32 19.79 -3.09
CA PRO A 361 28.20 20.58 -2.23
C PRO A 361 27.37 21.32 -1.16
N VAL A 362 27.89 21.36 0.05
CA VAL A 362 27.27 22.20 1.10
C VAL A 362 27.45 23.66 0.70
N SER A 363 26.35 24.36 0.44
CA SER A 363 26.39 25.80 0.21
C SER A 363 27.04 26.47 1.42
N ALA A 364 28.13 27.21 1.19
CA ALA A 364 28.86 27.88 2.26
C ALA A 364 28.05 29.03 2.87
#